data_977a838867d3834bee64f433c857a8bb
#
_entry.id   977a838867d3834bee64f433c857a8bb
#
_cell.length_a   1.000
_cell.length_b   1.000
_cell.length_c   1.000
_cell.angle_alpha   90.00
_cell.angle_beta   90.00
_cell.angle_gamma   90.00
#
_symmetry.space_group_name_H-M   'P 1'
#
loop_
_entity.id
_entity.type
_entity.pdbx_description
1 polymer ?
#
loop_
_entity_poly.entity_id
_entity_poly.type
_entity_poly.pdbx_seq_one_letter_code
_entity_poly.pdbx_strand_id
1 'polypeptide(L)'
;VNDSGSERTAVIELCCGGSAIRKITLSQEEFIPTFILDDTERSMSCLGGTFAVVVTADVEYDFEISVDWIKASETKAGDDYRHEFVVNPNAGGERIGVITFSAGELSKDFKVTQRPAGTSDDDWKVDQFRHRSLAMRFTADWCGYCPYMATAFNSAKAQLNGGLEIVSIHTDGSSYDFS
;
A
#
# COMPACT_ATOMS: atom_id res chain seq x y z
N VAL A 1 2.62 35.06 1.80
CA VAL A 1 3.68 34.10 1.47
C VAL A 1 4.72 34.81 0.62
N ASN A 2 5.98 34.48 0.70
CA ASN A 2 7.04 35.00 -0.17
C ASN A 2 7.30 33.99 -1.30
N ASP A 3 6.67 34.21 -2.42
CA ASP A 3 6.74 33.40 -3.65
C ASP A 3 7.71 33.97 -4.70
N SER A 4 8.62 34.88 -4.28
CA SER A 4 9.53 35.57 -5.19
C SER A 4 10.77 34.76 -5.61
N GLY A 5 10.95 33.53 -5.12
CA GLY A 5 12.12 32.70 -5.40
C GLY A 5 13.40 33.13 -4.69
N SER A 6 13.30 34.01 -3.69
CA SER A 6 14.43 34.43 -2.87
C SER A 6 13.98 35.12 -1.59
N GLU A 7 14.86 35.19 -0.59
CA GLU A 7 14.63 36.00 0.60
C GLU A 7 14.40 37.46 0.20
N ARG A 8 13.42 38.12 0.79
CA ARG A 8 13.17 39.54 0.60
C ARG A 8 13.31 40.30 1.91
N THR A 9 13.84 41.50 1.83
CA THR A 9 14.03 42.39 2.97
C THR A 9 13.36 43.73 2.76
N ALA A 10 12.84 44.29 3.85
CA ALA A 10 12.31 45.66 3.88
C ALA A 10 12.88 46.42 5.08
N VAL A 11 13.10 47.68 4.90
CA VAL A 11 13.59 48.57 5.97
C VAL A 11 12.52 49.61 6.29
N ILE A 12 12.13 49.65 7.55
CA ILE A 12 11.24 50.66 8.11
C ILE A 12 12.10 51.70 8.83
N GLU A 13 12.06 52.96 8.43
CA GLU A 13 12.74 54.06 9.11
C GLU A 13 11.74 54.88 9.93
N LEU A 14 12.02 54.99 11.20
CA LEU A 14 11.29 55.91 12.08
C LEU A 14 12.03 57.23 12.08
N CYS A 15 11.35 58.29 11.62
CA CYS A 15 11.93 59.64 11.50
C CYS A 15 11.27 60.63 12.45
N CYS A 16 12.05 61.52 13.02
CA CYS A 16 11.58 62.69 13.74
C CYS A 16 12.30 63.94 13.23
N GLY A 17 11.54 64.98 12.85
CA GLY A 17 12.11 66.21 12.32
C GLY A 17 12.93 66.04 11.03
N GLY A 18 12.60 65.02 10.20
CA GLY A 18 13.30 64.72 8.96
C GLY A 18 14.56 63.88 9.10
N SER A 19 14.93 63.48 10.32
CA SER A 19 16.07 62.59 10.60
C SER A 19 15.60 61.21 11.05
N ALA A 20 16.20 60.15 10.50
CA ALA A 20 15.93 58.79 10.90
C ALA A 20 16.50 58.54 12.30
N ILE A 21 15.62 58.20 13.24
CA ILE A 21 15.98 57.87 14.65
C ILE A 21 16.16 56.36 14.86
N ARG A 22 15.50 55.56 14.06
CA ARG A 22 15.59 54.10 14.18
C ARG A 22 15.28 53.42 12.85
N LYS A 23 16.01 52.36 12.55
CA LYS A 23 15.75 51.45 11.44
C LYS A 23 15.35 50.09 11.97
N ILE A 24 14.33 49.50 11.39
CA ILE A 24 13.89 48.11 11.60
C ILE A 24 14.00 47.41 10.28
N THR A 25 14.81 46.36 10.23
CA THR A 25 14.89 45.50 9.06
C THR A 25 13.98 44.29 9.26
N LEU A 26 13.12 44.05 8.30
CA LEU A 26 12.26 42.85 8.21
C LEU A 26 12.81 41.95 7.14
N SER A 27 12.97 40.69 7.44
CA SER A 27 13.39 39.66 6.51
C SER A 27 12.26 38.64 6.37
N GLN A 28 11.97 38.21 5.18
CA GLN A 28 11.03 37.14 4.90
C GLN A 28 11.69 36.13 4.00
N GLU A 29 11.85 34.92 4.53
CA GLU A 29 12.43 33.78 3.80
C GLU A 29 11.55 33.41 2.59
N GLU A 30 12.16 32.77 1.61
CA GLU A 30 11.47 32.17 0.47
C GLU A 30 10.53 31.06 0.96
N PHE A 31 9.36 30.98 0.36
CA PHE A 31 8.45 29.86 0.53
C PHE A 31 8.85 28.73 -0.41
N ILE A 32 9.25 27.60 0.15
CA ILE A 32 9.52 26.37 -0.58
C ILE A 32 8.32 25.44 -0.36
N PRO A 33 7.49 25.21 -1.40
CA PRO A 33 6.28 24.41 -1.24
C PRO A 33 6.63 22.94 -0.96
N THR A 34 5.91 22.37 0.00
CA THR A 34 5.93 20.94 0.28
C THR A 34 4.90 20.25 -0.60
N PHE A 35 5.33 19.23 -1.36
CA PHE A 35 4.46 18.41 -2.20
C PHE A 35 5.01 17.00 -2.30
N ILE A 36 4.46 16.07 -1.51
CA ILE A 36 4.98 14.70 -1.33
C ILE A 36 3.81 13.72 -1.41
N LEU A 37 4.03 12.60 -2.12
CA LEU A 37 3.17 11.43 -2.06
C LEU A 37 3.75 10.43 -1.07
N ASP A 38 2.90 9.71 -0.34
CA ASP A 38 3.28 8.64 0.60
C ASP A 38 3.91 7.44 -0.10
N ASP A 39 3.55 7.22 -1.38
CA ASP A 39 4.06 6.16 -2.23
C ASP A 39 4.10 6.66 -3.68
N THR A 40 4.82 5.98 -4.57
CA THR A 40 4.94 6.35 -5.99
C THR A 40 4.43 5.27 -6.94
N GLU A 41 4.15 4.06 -6.42
CA GLU A 41 3.65 2.97 -7.25
C GLU A 41 2.79 1.98 -6.46
N ARG A 42 1.91 1.28 -7.16
CA ARG A 42 1.07 0.22 -6.63
C ARG A 42 0.90 -0.92 -7.61
N SER A 43 1.10 -2.15 -7.14
CA SER A 43 0.72 -3.34 -7.89
C SER A 43 -0.66 -3.82 -7.48
N MET A 44 -1.53 -4.07 -8.47
CA MET A 44 -2.91 -4.48 -8.28
C MET A 44 -3.18 -5.85 -8.87
N SER A 45 -4.08 -6.59 -8.25
CA SER A 45 -4.61 -7.84 -8.76
C SER A 45 -5.37 -7.64 -10.08
N CYS A 46 -5.43 -8.68 -10.90
CA CYS A 46 -6.31 -8.70 -12.08
C CYS A 46 -7.80 -8.55 -11.71
N LEU A 47 -8.20 -8.90 -10.49
CA LEU A 47 -9.58 -8.73 -10.02
C LEU A 47 -9.94 -7.26 -9.75
N GLY A 48 -8.94 -6.37 -9.75
CA GLY A 48 -9.13 -4.97 -9.38
C GLY A 48 -9.18 -4.78 -7.87
N GLY A 49 -9.84 -3.73 -7.41
CA GLY A 49 -9.95 -3.39 -6.01
C GLY A 49 -9.80 -1.91 -5.75
N THR A 50 -9.56 -1.54 -4.51
CA THR A 50 -9.37 -0.16 -4.09
C THR A 50 -7.99 0.06 -3.49
N PHE A 51 -7.46 1.26 -3.64
CA PHE A 51 -6.26 1.73 -2.95
C PHE A 51 -6.39 3.22 -2.65
N ALA A 52 -5.54 3.71 -1.76
CA ALA A 52 -5.48 5.12 -1.44
C ALA A 52 -4.06 5.66 -1.63
N VAL A 53 -3.97 6.94 -1.97
CA VAL A 53 -2.74 7.72 -2.02
C VAL A 53 -2.90 8.88 -1.05
N VAL A 54 -1.93 9.09 -0.18
CA VAL A 54 -1.89 10.22 0.73
C VAL A 54 -0.92 11.26 0.19
N VAL A 55 -1.42 12.48 0.08
CA VAL A 55 -0.64 13.64 -0.39
C VAL A 55 -0.35 14.53 0.81
N THR A 56 0.89 14.88 1.03
CA THR A 56 1.30 15.91 1.99
C THR A 56 1.66 17.16 1.21
N ALA A 57 0.84 18.19 1.30
CA ALA A 57 1.03 19.44 0.58
C ALA A 57 0.65 20.64 1.45
N ASP A 58 1.37 21.75 1.30
CA ASP A 58 1.05 23.07 1.84
C ASP A 58 0.61 24.07 0.75
N VAL A 59 0.36 23.54 -0.45
CA VAL A 59 -0.16 24.23 -1.64
C VAL A 59 -1.36 23.49 -2.20
N GLU A 60 -2.23 24.21 -2.89
CA GLU A 60 -3.35 23.59 -3.62
C GLU A 60 -2.81 22.73 -4.76
N TYR A 61 -3.42 21.56 -4.94
CA TYR A 61 -3.07 20.63 -5.99
C TYR A 61 -4.31 19.96 -6.59
N ASP A 62 -4.15 19.39 -7.75
CA ASP A 62 -5.16 18.60 -8.46
C ASP A 62 -4.52 17.29 -8.96
N PHE A 63 -5.33 16.35 -9.48
CA PHE A 63 -4.81 15.14 -10.08
C PHE A 63 -5.56 14.76 -11.36
N GLU A 64 -4.84 14.10 -12.26
CA GLU A 64 -5.36 13.58 -13.52
C GLU A 64 -5.06 12.07 -13.63
N ILE A 65 -6.02 11.29 -14.12
CA ILE A 65 -5.90 9.84 -14.32
C ILE A 65 -5.74 9.57 -15.81
N SER A 66 -4.62 8.95 -16.22
CA SER A 66 -4.27 8.71 -17.62
C SER A 66 -5.10 7.61 -18.31
N VAL A 67 -5.91 6.85 -17.58
CA VAL A 67 -6.60 5.64 -18.07
C VAL A 67 -8.04 5.57 -17.52
N ASP A 68 -8.91 4.91 -18.26
CA ASP A 68 -10.34 4.79 -17.93
C ASP A 68 -10.68 3.66 -16.93
N TRP A 69 -9.75 2.74 -16.71
CA TRP A 69 -9.95 1.62 -15.79
C TRP A 69 -9.55 1.91 -14.34
N ILE A 70 -9.00 3.09 -14.07
CA ILE A 70 -8.82 3.65 -12.73
C ILE A 70 -9.80 4.82 -12.59
N LYS A 71 -10.50 4.90 -11.48
CA LYS A 71 -11.44 5.98 -11.18
C LYS A 71 -11.22 6.48 -9.77
N ALA A 72 -11.34 7.77 -9.57
CA ALA A 72 -11.42 8.33 -8.22
C ALA A 72 -12.71 7.85 -7.55
N SER A 73 -12.63 7.47 -6.28
CA SER A 73 -13.81 7.17 -5.48
C SER A 73 -14.52 8.47 -5.13
N GLU A 74 -15.83 8.54 -5.35
CA GLU A 74 -16.67 9.67 -4.94
C GLU A 74 -16.87 9.73 -3.41
N THR A 75 -16.46 8.71 -2.68
CA THR A 75 -16.52 8.69 -1.22
C THR A 75 -15.39 9.59 -0.71
N LYS A 76 -15.73 10.77 -0.24
CA LYS A 76 -14.82 11.59 0.57
C LYS A 76 -14.44 10.81 1.81
N ALA A 77 -13.28 10.18 1.80
CA ALA A 77 -12.61 9.83 3.04
C ALA A 77 -12.30 11.15 3.75
N GLY A 78 -12.61 11.28 5.01
CA GLY A 78 -12.71 12.54 5.75
C GLY A 78 -11.42 13.37 5.91
N ASP A 79 -10.40 13.14 5.11
CA ASP A 79 -9.16 13.89 5.02
C ASP A 79 -8.97 14.37 3.57
N ASP A 80 -8.85 15.68 3.36
CA ASP A 80 -8.66 16.31 2.05
C ASP A 80 -7.37 15.87 1.34
N TYR A 81 -6.47 15.21 2.07
CA TYR A 81 -5.16 14.76 1.58
C TYR A 81 -5.11 13.26 1.23
N ARG A 82 -6.19 12.51 1.45
CA ARG A 82 -6.28 11.09 1.17
C ARG A 82 -7.24 10.83 0.03
N HIS A 83 -6.72 10.40 -1.11
CA HIS A 83 -7.49 10.09 -2.31
C HIS A 83 -7.66 8.58 -2.45
N GLU A 84 -8.90 8.13 -2.60
CA GLU A 84 -9.21 6.73 -2.85
C GLU A 84 -9.50 6.49 -4.33
N PHE A 85 -8.97 5.42 -4.87
CA PHE A 85 -9.12 5.02 -6.26
C PHE A 85 -9.66 3.60 -6.35
N VAL A 86 -10.51 3.39 -7.35
CA VAL A 86 -11.09 2.09 -7.71
C VAL A 86 -10.46 1.64 -9.02
N VAL A 87 -9.94 0.41 -9.03
CA VAL A 87 -9.36 -0.24 -10.20
C VAL A 87 -10.32 -1.30 -10.71
N ASN A 88 -10.74 -1.19 -11.97
CA ASN A 88 -11.63 -2.16 -12.61
C ASN A 88 -10.90 -3.49 -12.86
N PRO A 89 -11.62 -4.63 -12.90
CA PRO A 89 -11.03 -5.91 -13.26
C PRO A 89 -10.33 -5.88 -14.63
N ASN A 90 -9.25 -6.65 -14.76
CA ASN A 90 -8.47 -6.81 -15.98
C ASN A 90 -8.72 -8.21 -16.57
N ALA A 91 -9.30 -8.27 -17.76
CA ALA A 91 -9.51 -9.51 -18.51
C ALA A 91 -8.44 -9.77 -19.58
N GLY A 92 -7.43 -8.89 -19.68
CA GLY A 92 -6.36 -8.94 -20.69
C GLY A 92 -4.98 -9.17 -20.11
N GLY A 93 -3.96 -8.69 -20.81
CA GLY A 93 -2.56 -8.70 -20.39
C GLY A 93 -2.27 -7.70 -19.24
N GLU A 94 -1.02 -7.68 -18.78
CA GLU A 94 -0.58 -6.66 -17.84
C GLU A 94 -0.84 -5.26 -18.41
N ARG A 95 -1.28 -4.34 -17.55
CA ARG A 95 -1.51 -2.95 -17.93
C ARG A 95 -1.00 -1.97 -16.87
N ILE A 96 -0.61 -0.80 -17.35
CA ILE A 96 -0.06 0.27 -16.51
C ILE A 96 -0.92 1.52 -16.69
N GLY A 97 -1.26 2.17 -15.59
CA GLY A 97 -1.89 3.47 -15.53
C GLY A 97 -1.07 4.41 -14.67
N VAL A 98 -1.19 5.69 -14.92
CA VAL A 98 -0.52 6.74 -14.16
C VAL A 98 -1.57 7.72 -13.65
N ILE A 99 -1.41 8.13 -12.41
CA ILE A 99 -2.15 9.23 -11.79
C ILE A 99 -1.13 10.34 -11.56
N THR A 100 -1.30 11.47 -12.22
CA THR A 100 -0.40 12.61 -12.10
C THR A 100 -1.02 13.63 -11.15
N PHE A 101 -0.35 13.91 -10.05
CA PHE A 101 -0.71 14.96 -9.10
C PHE A 101 0.10 16.22 -9.43
N SER A 102 -0.56 17.40 -9.49
CA SER A 102 0.05 18.65 -9.94
C SER A 102 -0.27 19.80 -9.00
N ALA A 103 0.75 20.57 -8.63
CA ALA A 103 0.65 21.78 -7.81
C ALA A 103 1.47 22.90 -8.48
N GLY A 104 0.83 23.68 -9.34
CA GLY A 104 1.51 24.68 -10.17
C GLY A 104 2.52 24.04 -11.12
N GLU A 105 3.81 24.35 -10.96
CA GLU A 105 4.89 23.78 -11.76
C GLU A 105 5.40 22.41 -11.20
N LEU A 106 4.99 22.05 -9.99
CA LEU A 106 5.37 20.77 -9.38
C LEU A 106 4.43 19.68 -9.88
N SER A 107 5.02 18.52 -10.22
CA SER A 107 4.27 17.35 -10.64
C SER A 107 4.86 16.08 -10.03
N LYS A 108 3.99 15.13 -9.67
CA LYS A 108 4.35 13.81 -9.13
C LYS A 108 3.46 12.75 -9.76
N ASP A 109 4.09 11.70 -10.25
CA ASP A 109 3.40 10.57 -10.85
C ASP A 109 3.28 9.42 -9.86
N PHE A 110 2.08 8.83 -9.79
CA PHE A 110 1.79 7.59 -9.10
C PHE A 110 1.45 6.52 -10.13
N LYS A 111 2.27 5.47 -10.19
CA LYS A 111 2.16 4.39 -11.16
C LYS A 111 1.33 3.23 -10.61
N VAL A 112 0.33 2.79 -11.36
CA VAL A 112 -0.45 1.60 -11.05
C VAL A 112 -0.17 0.52 -12.09
N THR A 113 0.35 -0.62 -11.65
CA THR A 113 0.57 -1.80 -12.50
C THR A 113 -0.48 -2.84 -12.14
N GLN A 114 -1.31 -3.23 -13.10
CA GLN A 114 -2.31 -4.28 -12.88
C GLN A 114 -1.95 -5.55 -13.64
N ARG A 115 -1.95 -6.65 -12.91
CA ARG A 115 -1.55 -7.96 -13.43
C ARG A 115 -2.49 -8.49 -14.50
N PRO A 116 -2.00 -9.39 -15.38
CA PRO A 116 -2.79 -10.00 -16.43
C PRO A 116 -3.91 -10.90 -15.88
N ALA A 117 -4.95 -11.10 -16.68
CA ALA A 117 -6.01 -12.07 -16.37
C ALA A 117 -5.45 -13.49 -16.21
N GLY A 118 -6.05 -14.26 -15.31
CA GLY A 118 -5.63 -15.63 -15.01
C GLY A 118 -4.50 -15.75 -14.01
N THR A 119 -3.92 -14.63 -13.55
CA THR A 119 -3.06 -14.64 -12.38
C THR A 119 -3.94 -14.57 -11.14
N SER A 120 -3.88 -15.59 -10.29
CA SER A 120 -4.55 -15.53 -8.99
C SER A 120 -3.86 -14.52 -8.07
N ASP A 121 -4.59 -13.98 -7.10
CA ASP A 121 -4.00 -13.12 -6.09
C ASP A 121 -2.90 -13.83 -5.27
N ASP A 122 -2.91 -15.15 -5.28
CA ASP A 122 -1.93 -15.99 -4.63
C ASP A 122 -0.63 -16.13 -5.43
N ASP A 123 -0.67 -15.94 -6.77
CA ASP A 123 0.50 -16.11 -7.64
C ASP A 123 1.57 -15.03 -7.49
N TRP A 124 1.22 -13.85 -6.97
CA TRP A 124 2.19 -12.74 -6.85
C TRP A 124 3.06 -12.84 -5.60
N LYS A 125 2.52 -13.47 -4.59
CA LYS A 125 3.20 -13.56 -3.29
C LYS A 125 4.19 -14.67 -3.24
N VAL A 126 4.52 -15.24 -4.35
CA VAL A 126 5.48 -16.31 -4.36
C VAL A 126 4.88 -17.56 -4.94
N ASP A 127 5.56 -18.15 -5.87
CA ASP A 127 5.44 -19.56 -6.22
C ASP A 127 5.47 -20.53 -5.00
N GLN A 128 5.48 -19.98 -3.78
CA GLN A 128 5.73 -20.68 -2.53
C GLN A 128 4.54 -20.71 -1.57
N PHE A 129 3.55 -19.80 -1.68
CA PHE A 129 2.39 -19.81 -0.79
C PHE A 129 1.13 -20.26 -1.53
N ARG A 130 0.96 -21.56 -1.65
CA ARG A 130 -0.33 -22.14 -2.01
C ARG A 130 -1.18 -22.30 -0.77
N HIS A 131 -2.47 -21.97 -0.86
CA HIS A 131 -3.42 -22.35 0.18
C HIS A 131 -3.38 -23.85 0.35
N ARG A 132 -2.90 -24.30 1.51
CA ARG A 132 -2.88 -25.70 1.91
C ARG A 132 -3.51 -25.83 3.27
N SER A 133 -4.39 -26.80 3.43
CA SER A 133 -4.88 -27.19 4.74
C SER A 133 -3.77 -27.89 5.50
N LEU A 134 -3.54 -27.50 6.73
CA LEU A 134 -2.63 -28.20 7.62
C LEU A 134 -3.42 -29.13 8.52
N ALA A 135 -3.17 -30.42 8.43
CA ALA A 135 -3.68 -31.40 9.37
C ALA A 135 -2.56 -31.84 10.31
N MET A 136 -2.74 -31.61 11.60
CA MET A 136 -1.85 -32.14 12.64
C MET A 136 -2.40 -33.42 13.20
N ARG A 137 -1.59 -34.46 13.24
CA ARG A 137 -1.92 -35.75 13.76
C ARG A 137 -0.99 -36.09 14.92
N PHE A 138 -1.56 -36.42 16.07
CA PHE A 138 -0.83 -36.96 17.19
C PHE A 138 -0.81 -38.49 17.09
N THR A 139 0.34 -39.11 17.25
CA THR A 139 0.52 -40.54 17.14
C THR A 139 1.49 -41.04 18.21
N ALA A 140 1.43 -42.34 18.55
CA ALA A 140 2.32 -43.00 19.50
C ALA A 140 2.55 -44.46 19.09
N ASP A 141 3.61 -45.10 19.57
CA ASP A 141 3.94 -46.49 19.27
C ASP A 141 2.87 -47.46 19.74
N TRP A 142 2.14 -47.12 20.79
CA TRP A 142 1.06 -47.95 21.40
C TRP A 142 -0.32 -47.67 20.78
N CYS A 143 -0.45 -46.74 19.81
CA CYS A 143 -1.72 -46.35 19.23
C CYS A 143 -2.17 -47.34 18.14
N GLY A 144 -3.02 -48.30 18.49
CA GLY A 144 -3.51 -49.31 17.55
C GLY A 144 -4.35 -48.78 16.38
N TYR A 145 -4.93 -47.59 16.50
CA TYR A 145 -5.74 -46.93 15.45
C TYR A 145 -4.94 -45.97 14.57
N CYS A 146 -3.73 -45.61 14.96
CA CYS A 146 -2.92 -44.64 14.24
C CYS A 146 -2.58 -45.03 12.80
N PRO A 147 -2.34 -46.34 12.46
CA PRO A 147 -2.14 -46.74 11.08
C PRO A 147 -3.36 -46.48 10.17
N TYR A 148 -4.58 -46.68 10.69
CA TYR A 148 -5.80 -46.41 9.93
C TYR A 148 -6.00 -44.91 9.65
N MET A 149 -5.72 -44.09 10.66
CA MET A 149 -5.71 -42.64 10.48
C MET A 149 -4.67 -42.18 9.46
N ALA A 150 -3.46 -42.79 9.47
CA ALA A 150 -2.44 -42.46 8.48
C ALA A 150 -2.91 -42.74 7.05
N THR A 151 -3.56 -43.88 6.84
CA THR A 151 -4.11 -44.27 5.55
C THR A 151 -5.22 -43.29 5.11
N ALA A 152 -6.11 -42.90 6.01
CA ALA A 152 -7.17 -41.93 5.72
C ALA A 152 -6.61 -40.58 5.33
N PHE A 153 -5.63 -40.06 6.06
CA PHE A 153 -4.97 -38.76 5.75
C PHE A 153 -4.21 -38.81 4.42
N ASN A 154 -3.50 -39.91 4.11
CA ASN A 154 -2.82 -40.08 2.85
C ASN A 154 -3.81 -40.12 1.66
N SER A 155 -4.96 -40.80 1.85
CA SER A 155 -6.02 -40.83 0.85
C SER A 155 -6.61 -39.42 0.63
N ALA A 156 -6.88 -38.66 1.69
CA ALA A 156 -7.34 -37.26 1.60
C ALA A 156 -6.31 -36.36 0.89
N LYS A 157 -5.02 -36.53 1.21
CA LYS A 157 -3.94 -35.76 0.57
C LYS A 157 -3.88 -36.04 -0.94
N ALA A 158 -4.05 -37.30 -1.34
CA ALA A 158 -4.08 -37.69 -2.75
C ALA A 158 -5.31 -37.06 -3.49
N GLN A 159 -6.49 -37.05 -2.85
CA GLN A 159 -7.70 -36.47 -3.42
C GLN A 159 -7.63 -34.94 -3.55
N LEU A 160 -6.95 -34.27 -2.63
CA LEU A 160 -6.78 -32.83 -2.61
C LEU A 160 -5.61 -32.32 -3.47
N ASN A 161 -4.99 -33.20 -4.26
CA ASN A 161 -3.94 -32.86 -5.23
C ASN A 161 -2.86 -31.91 -4.68
N GLY A 162 -2.39 -32.17 -3.46
CA GLY A 162 -1.36 -31.37 -2.79
C GLY A 162 -1.90 -30.18 -1.97
N GLY A 163 -3.21 -30.00 -1.90
CA GLY A 163 -3.85 -28.97 -1.07
C GLY A 163 -3.88 -29.26 0.43
N LEU A 164 -3.32 -30.42 0.86
CA LEU A 164 -3.27 -30.84 2.26
C LEU A 164 -1.83 -31.19 2.65
N GLU A 165 -1.32 -30.54 3.69
CA GLU A 165 -0.09 -30.96 4.37
C GLU A 165 -0.42 -31.66 5.69
N ILE A 166 0.34 -32.72 5.98
CA ILE A 166 0.10 -33.55 7.18
C ILE A 166 1.36 -33.53 8.03
N VAL A 167 1.22 -33.05 9.26
CA VAL A 167 2.27 -33.12 10.28
C VAL A 167 1.89 -34.19 11.29
N SER A 168 2.78 -35.17 11.50
CA SER A 168 2.63 -36.19 12.52
C SER A 168 3.51 -35.85 13.71
N ILE A 169 2.91 -35.69 14.86
CA ILE A 169 3.58 -35.45 16.12
C ILE A 169 3.59 -36.79 16.85
N HIS A 170 4.78 -37.37 16.98
CA HIS A 170 4.97 -38.65 17.64
C HIS A 170 5.34 -38.44 19.10
N THR A 171 4.64 -39.13 20.00
CA THR A 171 4.93 -39.11 21.43
C THR A 171 5.57 -40.42 21.83
N ASP A 172 6.63 -40.38 22.60
CA ASP A 172 7.44 -41.52 23.06
C ASP A 172 6.89 -42.24 24.31
N GLY A 173 5.59 -42.04 24.57
CA GLY A 173 4.91 -42.70 25.69
C GLY A 173 5.02 -41.99 27.05
N SER A 174 5.61 -40.82 27.13
CA SER A 174 5.50 -39.97 28.31
C SER A 174 4.12 -39.32 28.29
N SER A 175 3.33 -39.49 29.36
CA SER A 175 2.03 -38.90 29.53
C SER A 175 2.18 -37.36 29.59
N TYR A 176 1.69 -36.66 28.54
CA TYR A 176 1.48 -35.24 28.66
C TYR A 176 0.13 -35.00 29.36
N ASP A 177 0.19 -34.54 30.59
CA ASP A 177 -0.94 -34.00 31.32
C ASP A 177 -1.28 -32.65 30.68
N PHE A 178 -2.36 -32.58 29.91
CA PHE A 178 -2.97 -31.33 29.51
C PHE A 178 -3.90 -30.88 30.64
N SER A 179 -3.33 -30.15 31.61
CA SER A 179 -4.11 -29.42 32.62
C SER A 179 -4.49 -28.02 32.13
#